data_ffd6718122b6b6a0c4ea95452673a019
#
_entry.id   ffd6718122b6b6a0c4ea95452673a019
#
_cell.length_a   1.000
_cell.length_b   1.000
_cell.length_c   1.000
_cell.angle_alpha   90.00
_cell.angle_beta   90.00
_cell.angle_gamma   90.00
#
_symmetry.space_group_name_H-M   'P 1'
#
loop_
_entity.id
_entity.type
_entity.pdbx_description
1 polymer ?
#
loop_
_entity_poly.entity_id
_entity_poly.type
_entity_poly.pdbx_seq_one_letter_code
_entity_poly.pdbx_strand_id
1 'polypeptide(L)'
;GRPALSEPNPAPRVLSVSPADQIEDVLIGIEDPIVVTFESSVKPFFIDFALDPPAEVIYENNPEKTEFRLLPKTPLRDGTAYALTVAYRSEGQADATPIQIHQSSFQTLAAAPDAWNADLDVRLAEARKFTRPLIGQGKYIDINLKSQVMTIFEDGHLVDAFIVSSGLPGMDTPQGEFAIQNRAERVWSKRYSLYMPYWMAITPDGKYGIHELPEWPGGYKEGANHLGRPVSHGCVRLGVGAAARVYGWADIGTRVIVH
;
A
#
# COMPACT_ATOMS: atom_id res chain seq x y z
N GLY A 1 -13.93 -57.40 -25.25
CA GLY A 1 -13.39 -56.13 -25.61
C GLY A 1 -12.35 -55.73 -24.60
N ARG A 2 -11.12 -55.46 -24.98
CA ARG A 2 -10.13 -54.81 -24.15
C ARG A 2 -10.59 -53.36 -23.91
N PRO A 3 -10.57 -52.85 -22.67
CA PRO A 3 -10.78 -51.42 -22.45
C PRO A 3 -9.72 -50.63 -23.23
N ALA A 4 -10.15 -49.65 -24.00
CA ALA A 4 -9.25 -48.72 -24.64
C ALA A 4 -8.41 -48.04 -23.54
N LEU A 5 -7.08 -48.15 -23.63
CA LEU A 5 -6.20 -47.38 -22.76
C LEU A 5 -6.48 -45.91 -23.08
N SER A 6 -7.01 -45.17 -22.10
CA SER A 6 -7.14 -43.72 -22.24
C SER A 6 -5.74 -43.13 -22.47
N GLU A 7 -5.61 -42.30 -23.51
CA GLU A 7 -4.35 -41.56 -23.71
C GLU A 7 -4.01 -40.80 -22.44
N PRO A 8 -2.74 -40.77 -22.03
CA PRO A 8 -2.33 -40.04 -20.87
C PRO A 8 -2.64 -38.55 -21.08
N ASN A 9 -3.22 -37.88 -20.07
CA ASN A 9 -3.46 -36.45 -20.10
C ASN A 9 -2.14 -35.71 -20.42
N PRO A 10 -2.17 -34.73 -21.32
CA PRO A 10 -0.97 -33.92 -21.62
C PRO A 10 -0.48 -33.23 -20.34
N ALA A 11 0.84 -33.09 -20.21
CA ALA A 11 1.44 -32.42 -19.05
C ALA A 11 0.89 -30.98 -18.89
N PRO A 12 0.67 -30.52 -17.64
CA PRO A 12 0.20 -29.17 -17.38
C PRO A 12 1.18 -28.12 -17.93
N ARG A 13 0.63 -27.01 -18.42
CA ARG A 13 1.45 -25.87 -18.88
C ARG A 13 1.02 -24.60 -18.16
N VAL A 14 1.99 -23.89 -17.60
CA VAL A 14 1.77 -22.57 -16.97
C VAL A 14 1.61 -21.54 -18.08
N LEU A 15 0.51 -20.80 -18.04
CA LEU A 15 0.22 -19.69 -18.94
C LEU A 15 0.86 -18.39 -18.46
N SER A 16 0.70 -18.09 -17.19
CA SER A 16 1.23 -16.86 -16.58
C SER A 16 1.44 -17.01 -15.08
N VAL A 17 2.32 -16.18 -14.55
CA VAL A 17 2.57 -16.04 -13.12
C VAL A 17 2.57 -14.55 -12.77
N SER A 18 1.97 -14.21 -11.64
CA SER A 18 2.05 -12.89 -11.02
C SER A 18 2.54 -13.06 -9.57
N PRO A 19 3.60 -12.36 -9.14
CA PRO A 19 4.38 -11.35 -9.88
C PRO A 19 5.09 -11.94 -11.09
N ALA A 20 5.31 -11.10 -12.11
CA ALA A 20 6.05 -11.51 -13.31
C ALA A 20 7.49 -11.89 -12.98
N ASP A 21 8.10 -12.75 -13.83
CA ASP A 21 9.49 -13.17 -13.65
C ASP A 21 10.45 -11.98 -13.67
N GLN A 22 11.43 -12.00 -12.75
CA GLN A 22 12.48 -11.00 -12.58
C GLN A 22 11.99 -9.58 -12.22
N ILE A 23 10.75 -9.42 -11.76
CA ILE A 23 10.26 -8.13 -11.28
C ILE A 23 10.85 -7.82 -9.90
N GLU A 24 11.18 -6.56 -9.67
CA GLU A 24 11.70 -6.02 -8.41
C GLU A 24 10.66 -5.12 -7.72
N ASP A 25 10.94 -4.77 -6.47
CA ASP A 25 10.13 -3.87 -5.63
C ASP A 25 8.67 -4.33 -5.45
N VAL A 26 8.45 -5.64 -5.40
CA VAL A 26 7.12 -6.24 -5.26
C VAL A 26 6.63 -6.18 -3.83
N LEU A 27 5.38 -5.77 -3.64
CA LEU A 27 4.66 -5.85 -2.38
C LEU A 27 3.74 -7.06 -2.41
N ILE A 28 4.06 -8.07 -1.60
CA ILE A 28 3.18 -9.20 -1.34
C ILE A 28 2.88 -9.24 0.15
N GLY A 29 1.65 -8.86 0.50
CA GLY A 29 1.10 -8.96 1.84
C GLY A 29 0.35 -10.28 2.05
N ILE A 30 -0.27 -10.41 3.22
CA ILE A 30 -1.06 -11.61 3.58
C ILE A 30 -2.31 -11.74 2.68
N GLU A 31 -2.85 -10.64 2.19
CA GLU A 31 -4.05 -10.60 1.32
C GLU A 31 -3.72 -10.53 -0.18
N ASP A 32 -2.46 -10.29 -0.52
CA ASP A 32 -2.01 -10.19 -1.90
C ASP A 32 -1.45 -11.52 -2.38
N PRO A 33 -2.18 -12.27 -3.22
CA PRO A 33 -1.75 -13.59 -3.64
C PRO A 33 -0.66 -13.54 -4.72
N ILE A 34 0.20 -14.58 -4.71
CA ILE A 34 0.91 -14.99 -5.91
C ILE A 34 -0.08 -15.78 -6.76
N VAL A 35 -0.23 -15.44 -8.04
CA VAL A 35 -1.21 -16.09 -8.93
C VAL A 35 -0.49 -16.91 -10.00
N VAL A 36 -0.89 -18.17 -10.15
CA VAL A 36 -0.41 -19.05 -11.22
C VAL A 36 -1.59 -19.47 -12.08
N THR A 37 -1.54 -19.16 -13.37
CA THR A 37 -2.57 -19.52 -14.33
C THR A 37 -2.04 -20.58 -15.28
N PHE A 38 -2.86 -21.58 -15.59
CA PHE A 38 -2.56 -22.67 -16.49
C PHE A 38 -3.32 -22.52 -17.83
N GLU A 39 -2.75 -23.03 -18.92
CA GLU A 39 -3.37 -23.00 -20.25
C GLU A 39 -4.70 -23.79 -20.30
N SER A 40 -4.81 -24.83 -19.47
CA SER A 40 -6.00 -25.70 -19.38
C SER A 40 -6.17 -26.23 -17.97
N SER A 41 -7.31 -26.87 -17.69
CA SER A 41 -7.61 -27.47 -16.39
C SER A 41 -6.55 -28.51 -15.98
N VAL A 42 -6.05 -28.36 -14.76
CA VAL A 42 -5.07 -29.30 -14.14
C VAL A 42 -5.72 -30.27 -13.15
N LYS A 43 -7.05 -30.46 -13.23
CA LYS A 43 -7.80 -31.40 -12.36
C LYS A 43 -7.19 -32.81 -12.30
N PRO A 44 -6.62 -33.39 -13.38
CA PRO A 44 -6.00 -34.73 -13.36
C PRO A 44 -4.65 -34.80 -12.67
N PHE A 45 -4.15 -33.70 -12.10
CA PHE A 45 -2.82 -33.63 -11.55
C PHE A 45 -2.81 -33.08 -10.12
N PHE A 46 -1.81 -33.51 -9.34
CA PHE A 46 -1.40 -32.79 -8.12
C PHE A 46 -0.39 -31.73 -8.50
N ILE A 47 -0.67 -30.47 -8.15
CA ILE A 47 0.23 -29.35 -8.39
C ILE A 47 0.94 -28.99 -7.10
N ASP A 48 2.28 -28.96 -7.16
CA ASP A 48 3.15 -28.57 -6.07
C ASP A 48 3.70 -27.17 -6.34
N PHE A 49 3.65 -26.30 -5.33
CA PHE A 49 4.24 -24.96 -5.35
C PHE A 49 5.28 -24.86 -4.26
N ALA A 50 6.46 -24.33 -4.58
CA ALA A 50 7.50 -24.09 -3.61
C ALA A 50 8.07 -22.67 -3.77
N LEU A 51 8.30 -22.00 -2.65
CA LEU A 51 9.04 -20.74 -2.59
C LEU A 51 10.41 -20.98 -1.98
N ASP A 52 11.43 -20.37 -2.55
CA ASP A 52 12.77 -20.31 -2.00
C ASP A 52 13.25 -18.85 -1.93
N PRO A 53 13.50 -18.28 -0.74
CA PRO A 53 13.40 -18.90 0.59
C PRO A 53 12.00 -19.44 0.92
N PRO A 54 11.88 -20.49 1.76
CA PRO A 54 10.60 -21.11 2.07
C PRO A 54 9.68 -20.14 2.82
N ALA A 55 8.42 -20.10 2.40
CA ALA A 55 7.35 -19.39 3.07
C ALA A 55 6.09 -20.26 3.09
N GLU A 56 5.38 -20.24 4.23
CA GLU A 56 4.10 -20.93 4.32
C GLU A 56 3.03 -20.16 3.55
N VAL A 57 2.30 -20.87 2.69
CA VAL A 57 1.21 -20.31 1.88
C VAL A 57 -0.08 -21.11 2.05
N ILE A 58 -1.21 -20.41 1.92
CA ILE A 58 -2.53 -21.01 1.75
C ILE A 58 -2.82 -21.06 0.26
N TYR A 59 -3.39 -22.16 -0.22
CA TYR A 59 -3.76 -22.32 -1.61
C TYR A 59 -5.26 -22.12 -1.78
N GLU A 60 -5.63 -21.31 -2.75
CA GLU A 60 -6.99 -21.21 -3.28
C GLU A 60 -6.93 -21.51 -4.77
N ASN A 61 -7.99 -22.07 -5.31
CA ASN A 61 -8.11 -22.28 -6.76
C ASN A 61 -9.53 -22.05 -7.22
N ASN A 62 -9.68 -21.71 -8.50
CA ASN A 62 -10.98 -21.67 -9.13
C ASN A 62 -11.57 -23.10 -9.34
N PRO A 63 -12.88 -23.26 -9.57
CA PRO A 63 -13.51 -24.57 -9.74
C PRO A 63 -12.92 -25.40 -10.88
N GLU A 64 -12.43 -24.73 -11.92
CA GLU A 64 -11.83 -25.39 -13.09
C GLU A 64 -10.37 -25.78 -12.90
N LYS A 65 -9.74 -25.35 -11.79
CA LYS A 65 -8.31 -25.53 -11.51
C LYS A 65 -7.43 -25.06 -12.67
N THR A 66 -7.76 -23.91 -13.22
CA THR A 66 -6.93 -23.19 -14.20
C THR A 66 -6.18 -22.03 -13.56
N GLU A 67 -6.56 -21.59 -12.35
CA GLU A 67 -5.94 -20.53 -11.59
C GLU A 67 -5.75 -20.96 -10.15
N PHE A 68 -4.55 -20.74 -9.62
CA PHE A 68 -4.19 -20.93 -8.23
C PHE A 68 -3.70 -19.62 -7.66
N ARG A 69 -4.14 -19.33 -6.44
CA ARG A 69 -3.77 -18.18 -5.64
C ARG A 69 -3.04 -18.66 -4.40
N LEU A 70 -1.81 -18.25 -4.23
CA LEU A 70 -0.96 -18.59 -3.11
C LEU A 70 -0.90 -17.37 -2.18
N LEU A 71 -1.52 -17.47 -1.01
CA LEU A 71 -1.55 -16.40 -0.01
C LEU A 71 -0.54 -16.72 1.09
N PRO A 72 0.48 -15.90 1.28
CA PRO A 72 1.42 -16.07 2.38
C PRO A 72 0.68 -15.97 3.73
N LYS A 73 0.93 -16.91 4.65
CA LYS A 73 0.36 -16.87 6.01
C LYS A 73 0.98 -15.76 6.87
N THR A 74 2.19 -15.36 6.54
CA THR A 74 2.90 -14.23 7.13
C THR A 74 3.52 -13.38 6.02
N PRO A 75 3.73 -12.07 6.23
CA PRO A 75 4.39 -11.23 5.24
C PRO A 75 5.71 -11.85 4.77
N LEU A 76 5.97 -11.81 3.48
CA LEU A 76 7.27 -12.19 2.93
C LEU A 76 8.34 -11.22 3.45
N ARG A 77 9.59 -11.70 3.55
CA ARG A 77 10.72 -10.87 4.02
C ARG A 77 10.97 -9.73 3.04
N ASP A 78 11.20 -8.55 3.58
CA ASP A 78 11.57 -7.38 2.79
C ASP A 78 12.90 -7.58 2.06
N GLY A 79 13.05 -6.95 0.89
CA GLY A 79 14.28 -6.93 0.10
C GLY A 79 14.83 -8.30 -0.28
N THR A 80 13.97 -9.31 -0.34
CA THR A 80 14.37 -10.71 -0.51
C THR A 80 13.99 -11.20 -1.90
N ALA A 81 14.94 -11.83 -2.59
CA ALA A 81 14.65 -12.54 -3.83
C ALA A 81 14.01 -13.89 -3.50
N TYR A 82 12.84 -14.14 -4.08
CA TYR A 82 12.11 -15.40 -4.00
C TYR A 82 12.07 -16.08 -5.35
N ALA A 83 12.35 -17.39 -5.37
CA ALA A 83 12.09 -18.22 -6.52
C ALA A 83 10.79 -19.00 -6.29
N LEU A 84 9.86 -18.94 -7.25
CA LEU A 84 8.67 -19.78 -7.30
C LEU A 84 8.93 -20.95 -8.24
N THR A 85 8.77 -22.16 -7.74
CA THR A 85 8.80 -23.39 -8.52
C THR A 85 7.40 -23.99 -8.59
N VAL A 86 6.96 -24.35 -9.79
CA VAL A 86 5.71 -25.10 -10.02
C VAL A 86 6.06 -26.47 -10.57
N ALA A 87 5.55 -27.52 -9.94
CA ALA A 87 5.75 -28.89 -10.36
C ALA A 87 4.41 -29.66 -10.32
N TYR A 88 4.37 -30.81 -10.94
CA TYR A 88 3.19 -31.66 -10.93
C TYR A 88 3.53 -33.15 -10.73
N ARG A 89 2.53 -33.90 -10.28
CA ARG A 89 2.49 -35.35 -10.25
C ARG A 89 1.16 -35.82 -10.83
N SER A 90 1.18 -36.96 -11.53
CA SER A 90 -0.06 -37.53 -12.04
C SER A 90 -0.92 -38.09 -10.90
N GLU A 91 -2.24 -37.99 -11.05
CA GLU A 91 -3.17 -38.62 -10.13
C GLU A 91 -2.91 -40.14 -10.07
N GLY A 92 -2.82 -40.70 -8.85
CA GLY A 92 -2.41 -42.10 -8.64
C GLY A 92 -0.90 -42.33 -8.48
N GLN A 93 -0.07 -41.29 -8.62
CA GLN A 93 1.39 -41.32 -8.39
C GLN A 93 1.79 -40.31 -7.30
N ALA A 94 1.06 -40.28 -6.20
CA ALA A 94 1.27 -39.31 -5.12
C ALA A 94 2.70 -39.36 -4.53
N ASP A 95 3.35 -40.53 -4.53
CA ASP A 95 4.69 -40.72 -4.01
C ASP A 95 5.80 -40.54 -5.07
N ALA A 96 5.43 -40.22 -6.32
CA ALA A 96 6.41 -39.97 -7.38
C ALA A 96 7.12 -38.63 -7.15
N THR A 97 8.36 -38.53 -7.62
CA THR A 97 9.08 -37.24 -7.66
C THR A 97 8.32 -36.24 -8.52
N PRO A 98 8.01 -35.04 -8.02
CA PRO A 98 7.34 -34.01 -8.80
C PRO A 98 8.17 -33.62 -10.04
N ILE A 99 7.50 -33.38 -11.14
CA ILE A 99 8.12 -32.92 -12.40
C ILE A 99 7.97 -31.40 -12.44
N GLN A 100 9.06 -30.67 -12.44
CA GLN A 100 9.06 -29.22 -12.55
C GLN A 100 8.62 -28.79 -13.96
N ILE A 101 7.68 -27.83 -14.02
CA ILE A 101 7.13 -27.29 -15.27
C ILE A 101 7.30 -25.78 -15.41
N HIS A 102 7.60 -25.08 -14.29
CA HIS A 102 7.85 -23.64 -14.31
C HIS A 102 8.77 -23.23 -13.16
N GLN A 103 9.57 -22.20 -13.42
CA GLN A 103 10.32 -21.49 -12.41
C GLN A 103 10.37 -20.01 -12.78
N SER A 104 10.10 -19.16 -11.82
CA SER A 104 10.22 -17.71 -11.93
C SER A 104 10.77 -17.13 -10.63
N SER A 105 11.21 -15.89 -10.68
CA SER A 105 11.74 -15.18 -9.52
C SER A 105 11.18 -13.78 -9.43
N PHE A 106 11.08 -13.26 -8.22
CA PHE A 106 10.74 -11.87 -7.96
C PHE A 106 11.49 -11.39 -6.72
N GLN A 107 11.68 -10.08 -6.60
CA GLN A 107 12.27 -9.48 -5.41
C GLN A 107 11.25 -8.62 -4.70
N THR A 108 11.08 -8.88 -3.39
CA THR A 108 10.23 -8.04 -2.55
C THR A 108 10.86 -6.67 -2.33
N LEU A 109 10.01 -5.68 -2.12
CA LEU A 109 10.45 -4.33 -1.80
C LEU A 109 11.30 -4.33 -0.52
N ALA A 110 12.39 -3.57 -0.54
CA ALA A 110 13.26 -3.41 0.63
C ALA A 110 12.50 -2.77 1.82
N ALA A 111 12.99 -3.00 3.03
CA ALA A 111 12.49 -2.32 4.22
C ALA A 111 12.62 -0.80 4.06
N ALA A 112 11.67 -0.06 4.64
CA ALA A 112 11.78 1.40 4.69
C ALA A 112 13.04 1.81 5.46
N PRO A 113 13.69 2.92 5.08
CA PRO A 113 14.83 3.44 5.85
C PRO A 113 14.38 3.87 7.25
N ASP A 114 15.27 3.76 8.24
CA ASP A 114 15.00 4.17 9.63
C ASP A 114 14.67 5.66 9.76
N ALA A 115 15.17 6.48 8.84
CA ALA A 115 14.89 7.90 8.74
C ALA A 115 14.79 8.32 7.26
N TRP A 116 13.77 9.14 6.96
CA TRP A 116 13.59 9.70 5.64
C TRP A 116 14.65 10.76 5.32
N ASN A 117 14.98 10.93 4.05
CA ASN A 117 15.99 11.88 3.60
C ASN A 117 15.68 13.32 4.01
N ALA A 118 16.71 14.12 4.26
CA ALA A 118 16.56 15.55 4.57
C ALA A 118 16.10 16.38 3.37
N ASP A 119 16.49 16.00 2.15
CA ASP A 119 15.97 16.57 0.92
C ASP A 119 14.50 16.17 0.74
N LEU A 120 13.63 17.17 0.51
CA LEU A 120 12.18 16.96 0.52
C LEU A 120 11.69 16.17 -0.70
N ASP A 121 12.33 16.33 -1.86
CA ASP A 121 11.94 15.59 -3.07
C ASP A 121 12.34 14.13 -2.96
N VAL A 122 13.54 13.85 -2.43
CA VAL A 122 14.01 12.50 -2.14
C VAL A 122 13.12 11.86 -1.07
N ARG A 123 12.83 12.57 0.03
CA ARG A 123 11.93 12.12 1.10
C ARG A 123 10.55 11.74 0.55
N LEU A 124 9.99 12.56 -0.33
CA LEU A 124 8.70 12.29 -0.94
C LEU A 124 8.72 11.05 -1.83
N ALA A 125 9.80 10.86 -2.60
CA ALA A 125 10.00 9.66 -3.40
C ALA A 125 10.14 8.41 -2.51
N GLU A 126 10.91 8.49 -1.41
CA GLU A 126 11.03 7.43 -0.41
C GLU A 126 9.66 7.12 0.24
N ALA A 127 8.89 8.15 0.60
CA ALA A 127 7.56 7.97 1.17
C ALA A 127 6.62 7.24 0.21
N ARG A 128 6.62 7.59 -1.07
CA ARG A 128 5.82 6.90 -2.09
C ARG A 128 6.26 5.45 -2.29
N LYS A 129 7.54 5.16 -2.17
CA LYS A 129 8.08 3.82 -2.37
C LYS A 129 7.86 2.92 -1.15
N PHE A 130 8.08 3.43 0.06
CA PHE A 130 8.23 2.60 1.25
C PHE A 130 7.06 2.66 2.24
N THR A 131 6.16 3.66 2.16
CA THR A 131 5.04 3.70 3.09
C THR A 131 4.05 2.57 2.80
N ARG A 132 3.71 1.82 3.86
CA ARG A 132 2.80 0.67 3.81
C ARG A 132 1.43 1.06 4.36
N PRO A 133 0.35 0.52 3.80
CA PRO A 133 -0.97 0.73 4.36
C PRO A 133 -1.08 0.09 5.74
N LEU A 134 -1.69 0.82 6.69
CA LEU A 134 -2.10 0.31 8.00
C LEU A 134 -3.51 -0.27 7.96
N ILE A 135 -4.30 0.10 6.95
CA ILE A 135 -5.69 -0.28 6.77
C ILE A 135 -5.88 -0.79 5.35
N GLY A 136 -6.43 -2.00 5.22
CA GLY A 136 -6.62 -2.68 3.93
C GLY A 136 -7.89 -2.29 3.17
N GLN A 137 -8.83 -1.54 3.78
CA GLN A 137 -10.11 -1.21 3.15
C GLN A 137 -10.50 0.25 3.38
N GLY A 138 -11.15 0.85 2.39
CA GLY A 138 -11.63 2.22 2.42
C GLY A 138 -10.53 3.27 2.29
N LYS A 139 -10.95 4.54 2.36
CA LYS A 139 -10.04 5.69 2.31
C LYS A 139 -9.51 6.04 3.69
N TYR A 140 -8.23 6.32 3.80
CA TYR A 140 -7.66 6.92 4.99
C TYR A 140 -6.44 7.78 4.70
N ILE A 141 -6.18 8.73 5.59
CA ILE A 141 -5.03 9.63 5.60
C ILE A 141 -4.08 9.15 6.70
N ASP A 142 -2.83 8.96 6.38
CA ASP A 142 -1.74 8.65 7.31
C ASP A 142 -0.82 9.87 7.45
N ILE A 143 -0.57 10.32 8.67
CA ILE A 143 0.28 11.48 8.94
C ILE A 143 1.39 11.05 9.88
N ASN A 144 2.59 10.94 9.33
CA ASN A 144 3.80 10.65 10.08
C ASN A 144 4.47 11.97 10.52
N LEU A 145 4.35 12.29 11.81
CA LEU A 145 4.86 13.54 12.38
C LEU A 145 6.39 13.58 12.42
N LYS A 146 7.03 12.45 12.58
CA LYS A 146 8.51 12.36 12.61
C LYS A 146 9.12 12.69 11.25
N SER A 147 8.52 12.21 10.18
CA SER A 147 8.98 12.44 8.81
C SER A 147 8.39 13.70 8.17
N GLN A 148 7.35 14.28 8.76
CA GLN A 148 6.56 15.38 8.16
C GLN A 148 6.03 15.02 6.78
N VAL A 149 5.47 13.80 6.68
CA VAL A 149 4.88 13.27 5.45
C VAL A 149 3.44 12.84 5.74
N MET A 150 2.55 13.16 4.82
CA MET A 150 1.20 12.63 4.73
C MET A 150 1.12 11.67 3.55
N THR A 151 0.54 10.50 3.75
CA THR A 151 0.17 9.59 2.68
C THR A 151 -1.33 9.35 2.68
N ILE A 152 -1.91 9.14 1.51
CA ILE A 152 -3.32 8.82 1.35
C ILE A 152 -3.46 7.46 0.69
N PHE A 153 -4.36 6.64 1.25
CA PHE A 153 -4.59 5.27 0.82
C PHE A 153 -6.06 5.03 0.51
N GLU A 154 -6.32 4.17 -0.46
CA GLU A 154 -7.65 3.67 -0.79
C GLU A 154 -7.55 2.17 -1.03
N ASP A 155 -8.34 1.38 -0.28
CA ASP A 155 -8.38 -0.08 -0.35
C ASP A 155 -6.99 -0.74 -0.27
N GLY A 156 -6.17 -0.27 0.67
CA GLY A 156 -4.81 -0.77 0.88
C GLY A 156 -3.76 -0.31 -0.12
N HIS A 157 -4.13 0.49 -1.10
CA HIS A 157 -3.21 1.01 -2.12
C HIS A 157 -2.85 2.47 -1.87
N LEU A 158 -1.57 2.80 -2.02
CA LEU A 158 -1.11 4.18 -1.95
C LEU A 158 -1.66 4.98 -3.13
N VAL A 159 -2.41 6.05 -2.82
CA VAL A 159 -2.92 6.99 -3.83
C VAL A 159 -1.91 8.10 -4.10
N ASP A 160 -1.36 8.71 -3.04
CA ASP A 160 -0.31 9.73 -3.14
C ASP A 160 0.37 9.99 -1.78
N ALA A 161 1.46 10.79 -1.82
CA ALA A 161 2.20 11.27 -0.67
C ALA A 161 2.52 12.75 -0.79
N PHE A 162 2.56 13.45 0.35
CA PHE A 162 2.76 14.90 0.42
C PHE A 162 3.67 15.27 1.59
N ILE A 163 4.52 16.27 1.41
CA ILE A 163 5.24 16.90 2.50
C ILE A 163 4.28 17.80 3.27
N VAL A 164 4.33 17.73 4.59
CA VAL A 164 3.47 18.53 5.48
C VAL A 164 4.29 19.37 6.45
N SER A 165 3.60 20.24 7.19
CA SER A 165 4.12 20.94 8.35
C SER A 165 3.13 20.80 9.50
N SER A 166 3.53 20.08 10.54
CA SER A 166 2.73 19.81 11.73
C SER A 166 2.98 20.84 12.86
N GLY A 167 2.38 20.61 14.02
CA GLY A 167 2.58 21.42 15.24
C GLY A 167 4.02 21.45 15.70
N LEU A 168 4.49 22.63 16.10
CA LEU A 168 5.82 22.80 16.73
C LEU A 168 5.82 22.19 18.16
N PRO A 169 6.98 21.85 18.72
CA PRO A 169 7.08 21.35 20.07
C PRO A 169 6.40 22.28 21.10
N GLY A 170 5.51 21.73 21.92
CA GLY A 170 4.66 22.48 22.86
C GLY A 170 3.34 22.97 22.29
N MET A 171 3.14 22.85 20.98
CA MET A 171 1.87 23.06 20.28
C MET A 171 1.62 21.87 19.33
N ASP A 172 1.80 20.67 19.83
CA ASP A 172 1.85 19.44 19.08
C ASP A 172 0.53 19.15 18.36
N THR A 173 0.64 18.56 17.18
CA THR A 173 -0.50 17.90 16.53
C THR A 173 -0.86 16.66 17.36
N PRO A 174 -2.14 16.49 17.73
CA PRO A 174 -2.53 15.32 18.52
C PRO A 174 -2.32 14.03 17.71
N GLN A 175 -1.73 13.02 18.39
CA GLN A 175 -1.55 11.69 17.83
C GLN A 175 -2.77 10.81 18.13
N GLY A 176 -3.01 9.83 17.27
CA GLY A 176 -4.08 8.85 17.43
C GLY A 176 -4.91 8.68 16.16
N GLU A 177 -6.07 8.08 16.35
CA GLU A 177 -7.04 7.87 15.26
C GLU A 177 -8.15 8.90 15.32
N PHE A 178 -8.38 9.53 14.19
CA PHE A 178 -9.37 10.57 13.97
C PHE A 178 -10.19 10.27 12.71
N ALA A 179 -11.12 11.16 12.40
CA ALA A 179 -11.82 11.19 11.12
C ALA A 179 -12.09 12.64 10.71
N ILE A 180 -12.26 12.89 9.43
CA ILE A 180 -12.70 14.20 8.93
C ILE A 180 -14.09 14.49 9.47
N GLN A 181 -14.22 15.51 10.32
CA GLN A 181 -15.47 15.90 11.01
C GLN A 181 -16.30 16.87 10.18
N ASN A 182 -15.64 17.85 9.59
CA ASN A 182 -16.24 18.85 8.70
C ASN A 182 -15.18 19.33 7.71
N ARG A 183 -15.65 20.03 6.68
CA ARG A 183 -14.76 20.58 5.64
C ARG A 183 -15.34 21.82 5.03
N ALA A 184 -14.46 22.74 4.62
CA ALA A 184 -14.83 23.96 3.93
C ALA A 184 -13.70 24.41 2.99
N GLU A 185 -14.05 24.99 1.85
CA GLU A 185 -13.04 25.45 0.87
C GLU A 185 -12.12 26.53 1.44
N ARG A 186 -12.64 27.37 2.34
CA ARG A 186 -11.88 28.47 2.96
C ARG A 186 -12.49 28.88 4.29
N VAL A 187 -11.72 28.82 5.36
CA VAL A 187 -12.16 29.17 6.71
C VAL A 187 -11.35 30.36 7.23
N TRP A 188 -12.04 31.33 7.84
CA TRP A 188 -11.40 32.42 8.55
C TRP A 188 -11.05 32.03 10.00
N SER A 189 -9.79 32.09 10.35
CA SER A 189 -9.35 31.94 11.72
C SER A 189 -9.37 33.29 12.45
N LYS A 190 -10.34 33.47 13.37
CA LYS A 190 -10.39 34.64 14.22
C LYS A 190 -9.15 34.77 15.12
N ARG A 191 -8.60 33.62 15.55
CA ARG A 191 -7.45 33.58 16.46
C ARG A 191 -6.17 34.11 15.81
N TYR A 192 -5.97 33.83 14.51
CA TYR A 192 -4.75 34.16 13.79
C TYR A 192 -4.96 35.24 12.73
N SER A 193 -6.19 35.73 12.54
CA SER A 193 -6.54 36.73 11.56
C SER A 193 -6.05 36.43 10.13
N LEU A 194 -6.26 35.17 9.71
CA LEU A 194 -5.90 34.66 8.40
C LEU A 194 -6.90 33.61 7.91
N TYR A 195 -6.81 33.26 6.64
CA TYR A 195 -7.60 32.18 6.05
C TYR A 195 -6.83 30.85 6.05
N MET A 196 -7.58 29.77 6.21
CA MET A 196 -7.13 28.39 6.06
C MET A 196 -7.88 27.76 4.89
N PRO A 197 -7.30 27.77 3.67
CA PRO A 197 -7.94 27.18 2.51
C PRO A 197 -7.96 25.64 2.61
N TYR A 198 -8.96 25.02 2.03
CA TYR A 198 -9.17 23.56 2.01
C TYR A 198 -9.16 22.93 3.40
N TRP A 199 -9.87 23.57 4.32
CA TRP A 199 -9.99 23.12 5.70
C TRP A 199 -10.71 21.79 5.82
N MET A 200 -10.11 20.89 6.59
CA MET A 200 -10.67 19.60 7.00
C MET A 200 -10.41 19.41 8.50
N ALA A 201 -11.42 19.56 9.34
CA ALA A 201 -11.28 19.34 10.79
C ALA A 201 -11.11 17.85 11.07
N ILE A 202 -10.14 17.50 11.91
CA ILE A 202 -9.91 16.11 12.34
C ILE A 202 -10.41 15.86 13.77
N THR A 203 -10.64 16.90 14.56
CA THR A 203 -11.21 16.78 15.91
C THR A 203 -12.63 17.29 15.95
N PRO A 204 -13.52 16.70 16.81
CA PRO A 204 -14.93 17.09 16.89
C PRO A 204 -15.15 18.56 17.27
N ASP A 205 -14.25 19.14 18.06
CA ASP A 205 -14.30 20.55 18.47
C ASP A 205 -13.80 21.52 17.38
N GLY A 206 -13.30 20.98 16.26
CA GLY A 206 -12.76 21.77 15.16
C GLY A 206 -11.47 22.52 15.50
N LYS A 207 -10.78 22.14 16.58
CA LYS A 207 -9.55 22.80 17.02
C LYS A 207 -8.37 22.47 16.13
N TYR A 208 -8.29 21.21 15.67
CA TYR A 208 -7.21 20.70 14.84
C TYR A 208 -7.75 20.25 13.49
N GLY A 209 -6.99 20.51 12.44
CA GLY A 209 -7.37 20.15 11.09
C GLY A 209 -6.21 20.13 10.14
N ILE A 210 -6.51 19.70 8.92
CA ILE A 210 -5.64 19.71 7.75
C ILE A 210 -6.08 20.88 6.87
N HIS A 211 -5.15 21.68 6.38
CA HIS A 211 -5.45 22.79 5.48
C HIS A 211 -4.24 23.18 4.63
N GLU A 212 -4.45 24.00 3.61
CA GLU A 212 -3.36 24.58 2.82
C GLU A 212 -2.56 25.58 3.66
N LEU A 213 -1.36 25.93 3.20
CA LEU A 213 -0.58 27.02 3.79
C LEU A 213 -1.46 28.23 4.09
N PRO A 214 -1.29 28.88 5.27
CA PRO A 214 -2.10 30.01 5.67
C PRO A 214 -2.09 31.14 4.65
N GLU A 215 -3.24 31.77 4.45
CA GLU A 215 -3.41 32.88 3.52
C GLU A 215 -3.81 34.14 4.27
N TRP A 216 -2.98 35.14 4.20
CA TRP A 216 -3.23 36.46 4.79
C TRP A 216 -4.25 37.26 3.97
N PRO A 217 -4.94 38.23 4.58
CA PRO A 217 -5.70 39.19 3.82
C PRO A 217 -4.87 39.81 2.72
N GLY A 218 -5.40 39.83 1.47
CA GLY A 218 -4.63 40.24 0.29
C GLY A 218 -4.01 39.09 -0.52
N GLY A 219 -4.19 37.82 -0.07
CA GLY A 219 -3.81 36.64 -0.86
C GLY A 219 -2.39 36.15 -0.68
N TYR A 220 -1.58 36.78 0.18
CA TYR A 220 -0.24 36.29 0.50
C TYR A 220 -0.32 34.97 1.28
N LYS A 221 0.34 33.95 0.80
CA LYS A 221 0.51 32.66 1.48
C LYS A 221 1.87 32.56 2.11
N GLU A 222 1.90 32.20 3.39
CA GLU A 222 3.15 32.00 4.11
C GLU A 222 3.47 30.52 4.27
N GLY A 223 4.77 30.24 4.46
CA GLY A 223 5.19 28.97 5.01
C GLY A 223 5.53 27.91 3.98
N ALA A 224 5.74 28.22 2.72
CA ALA A 224 6.27 27.27 1.75
C ALA A 224 7.61 26.65 2.24
N ASN A 225 8.44 27.45 2.92
CA ASN A 225 9.68 27.00 3.57
C ASN A 225 9.45 26.31 4.94
N HIS A 226 8.21 26.22 5.40
CA HIS A 226 7.84 25.47 6.61
C HIS A 226 7.58 23.99 6.33
N LEU A 227 7.28 23.64 5.09
CA LEU A 227 7.05 22.24 4.73
C LEU A 227 8.28 21.38 5.05
N GLY A 228 8.03 20.18 5.56
CA GLY A 228 9.06 19.26 6.04
C GLY A 228 9.53 19.50 7.48
N ARG A 229 8.96 20.50 8.18
CA ARG A 229 9.29 20.86 9.57
C ARG A 229 8.04 21.15 10.40
N PRO A 230 8.03 20.80 11.71
CA PRO A 230 6.93 21.13 12.62
C PRO A 230 7.02 22.61 13.03
N VAL A 231 6.13 23.45 12.52
CA VAL A 231 6.12 24.91 12.80
C VAL A 231 4.71 25.50 13.01
N SER A 232 3.65 24.68 12.90
CA SER A 232 2.28 25.16 13.11
C SER A 232 1.89 25.19 14.59
N HIS A 233 0.69 25.65 14.88
CA HIS A 233 0.09 25.63 16.24
C HIS A 233 -0.78 24.38 16.46
N GLY A 234 -0.45 23.27 15.78
CA GLY A 234 -1.11 21.97 15.93
C GLY A 234 -1.87 21.48 14.69
N CYS A 235 -2.28 22.36 13.78
CA CYS A 235 -2.84 21.93 12.50
C CYS A 235 -1.76 21.35 11.57
N VAL A 236 -2.18 20.50 10.63
CA VAL A 236 -1.31 19.94 9.60
C VAL A 236 -1.46 20.76 8.33
N ARG A 237 -0.38 21.40 7.91
CA ARG A 237 -0.36 22.26 6.72
C ARG A 237 0.14 21.49 5.51
N LEU A 238 -0.57 21.62 4.41
CA LEU A 238 -0.19 21.12 3.08
C LEU A 238 0.25 22.27 2.18
N GLY A 239 1.09 21.99 1.21
CA GLY A 239 1.49 22.92 0.16
C GLY A 239 0.33 23.28 -0.76
N VAL A 240 0.52 24.35 -1.55
CA VAL A 240 -0.41 24.80 -2.58
C VAL A 240 -0.60 23.69 -3.61
N GLY A 241 -1.85 23.39 -3.96
CA GLY A 241 -2.21 22.31 -4.86
C GLY A 241 -2.34 20.95 -4.17
N ALA A 242 -1.42 20.59 -3.26
CA ALA A 242 -1.50 19.37 -2.46
C ALA A 242 -2.76 19.35 -1.59
N ALA A 243 -3.06 20.47 -0.91
CA ALA A 243 -4.25 20.60 -0.08
C ALA A 243 -5.55 20.45 -0.90
N ALA A 244 -5.63 21.10 -2.07
CA ALA A 244 -6.77 20.96 -2.98
C ALA A 244 -6.98 19.51 -3.41
N ARG A 245 -5.89 18.76 -3.68
CA ARG A 245 -5.94 17.36 -4.08
C ARG A 245 -6.46 16.48 -2.95
N VAL A 246 -5.90 16.60 -1.74
CA VAL A 246 -6.38 15.86 -0.57
C VAL A 246 -7.83 16.21 -0.25
N TYR A 247 -8.18 17.49 -0.28
CA TYR A 247 -9.54 17.96 -0.07
C TYR A 247 -10.52 17.38 -1.10
N GLY A 248 -10.17 17.35 -2.38
CA GLY A 248 -11.01 16.76 -3.43
C GLY A 248 -11.19 15.25 -3.32
N TRP A 249 -10.21 14.56 -2.73
CA TRP A 249 -10.24 13.12 -2.56
C TRP A 249 -10.91 12.67 -1.25
N ALA A 250 -10.67 13.38 -0.13
CA ALA A 250 -11.18 13.00 1.19
C ALA A 250 -12.64 13.42 1.37
N ASP A 251 -13.43 12.57 2.02
CA ASP A 251 -14.82 12.82 2.39
C ASP A 251 -14.96 13.04 3.91
N ILE A 252 -16.10 13.60 4.37
CA ILE A 252 -16.44 13.57 5.80
C ILE A 252 -16.51 12.10 6.23
N GLY A 253 -15.89 11.76 7.37
CA GLY A 253 -15.75 10.40 7.85
C GLY A 253 -14.51 9.66 7.37
N THR A 254 -13.74 10.20 6.39
CA THR A 254 -12.44 9.62 6.02
C THR A 254 -11.56 9.53 7.26
N ARG A 255 -11.02 8.34 7.56
CA ARG A 255 -10.15 8.10 8.72
C ARG A 255 -8.83 8.85 8.57
N VAL A 256 -8.31 9.32 9.70
CA VAL A 256 -7.01 10.00 9.78
C VAL A 256 -6.22 9.37 10.92
N ILE A 257 -5.05 8.84 10.61
CA ILE A 257 -4.11 8.27 11.59
C ILE A 257 -2.94 9.24 11.71
N VAL A 258 -2.64 9.68 12.92
CA VAL A 258 -1.53 10.59 13.23
C VAL A 258 -0.57 9.91 14.18
N HIS A 259 0.70 9.75 13.80
CA HIS A 259 1.72 9.05 14.58
C HIS A 259 3.14 9.63 14.43
#